data_fa36a6d03a5f668faf9381d8278b743b
#
_entry.id   fa36a6d03a5f668faf9381d8278b743b
#
_cell.length_a   1.000
_cell.length_b   1.000
_cell.length_c   1.000
_cell.angle_alpha   90.00
_cell.angle_beta   90.00
_cell.angle_gamma   90.00
#
_symmetry.space_group_name_H-M   'P 1'
#
loop_
_entity.id
_entity.type
_entity.pdbx_description
1 polymer ?
#
loop_
_entity_poly.entity_id
_entity_poly.type
_entity_poly.pdbx_seq_one_letter_code
_entity_poly.pdbx_strand_id
1 'polypeptide(L)'
;MKHLRSIEELGKEDLLRLLDSTEHMAEINRRPIPKVPALRGKTVVSLFFEDSTRTRLSFETAAKRLSAEIMTFSVSTSSVNKGESLRDTVETITDMGVHAFVVRHKSAGVPWQIAQWTNASIINAGDGAHQHPTQALVDCYTVREAIGRSSFEGLNVTIVGDIKHSRVARSNIAAFTMLGAQVTLVAPPTLLPTHIAQWPVRVSHSLDVVIASTDVLYMLRLQSERMDQGLIPNLGEYGNRFGLTDQRAQRLQESAVVMHPGPMNRGVEMHVDPADLPNSLIHKQVANGVSVRMAVLFDVLARGGELNSLKEEGVA
;
A
#
# COMPACT_ATOMS: atom_id res chain seq x y z
N MET A 1 14.58 10.30 -2.39
CA MET A 1 14.70 9.06 -3.22
C MET A 1 14.27 9.31 -4.66
N LYS A 2 14.80 8.54 -5.64
CA LYS A 2 14.38 8.67 -7.06
C LYS A 2 13.12 7.84 -7.37
N HIS A 3 13.02 6.63 -6.84
CA HIS A 3 11.90 5.70 -7.08
C HIS A 3 11.37 5.16 -5.75
N LEU A 4 10.10 4.77 -5.72
CA LEU A 4 9.50 3.98 -4.65
C LEU A 4 8.92 2.70 -5.25
N ARG A 5 9.70 1.62 -5.27
CA ARG A 5 9.32 0.35 -5.92
C ARG A 5 8.95 -0.73 -4.91
N SER A 6 9.66 -0.83 -3.78
CA SER A 6 9.34 -1.73 -2.67
C SER A 6 9.67 -1.10 -1.31
N ILE A 7 9.25 -1.74 -0.22
CA ILE A 7 9.60 -1.32 1.15
C ILE A 7 11.04 -1.68 1.47
N GLU A 8 11.54 -2.81 0.97
CA GLU A 8 12.90 -3.28 1.19
C GLU A 8 13.93 -2.33 0.58
N GLU A 9 13.66 -1.81 -0.64
CA GLU A 9 14.52 -0.80 -1.28
C GLU A 9 14.46 0.56 -0.57
N LEU A 10 13.33 0.90 0.03
CA LEU A 10 13.17 2.14 0.76
C LEU A 10 14.06 2.18 2.01
N GLY A 11 14.10 1.08 2.77
CA GLY A 11 14.83 0.99 4.02
C GLY A 11 14.17 1.73 5.19
N LYS A 12 14.67 1.50 6.41
CA LYS A 12 14.06 2.00 7.66
C LYS A 12 14.11 3.52 7.78
N GLU A 13 15.23 4.12 7.43
CA GLU A 13 15.45 5.56 7.57
C GLU A 13 14.49 6.37 6.68
N ASP A 14 14.43 6.01 5.40
CA ASP A 14 13.53 6.65 4.43
C ASP A 14 12.06 6.37 4.75
N LEU A 15 11.73 5.17 5.27
CA LEU A 15 10.39 4.83 5.73
C LEU A 15 9.96 5.78 6.86
N LEU A 16 10.78 5.94 7.91
CA LEU A 16 10.49 6.85 9.03
C LEU A 16 10.36 8.30 8.55
N ARG A 17 11.27 8.74 7.70
CA ARG A 17 11.25 10.10 7.12
C ARG A 17 9.96 10.37 6.31
N LEU A 18 9.46 9.38 5.57
CA LEU A 18 8.18 9.51 4.85
C LEU A 18 6.99 9.56 5.80
N LEU A 19 7.01 8.78 6.90
CA LEU A 19 5.97 8.86 7.91
C LEU A 19 5.96 10.22 8.59
N ASP A 20 7.12 10.81 8.89
CA ASP A 20 7.24 12.16 9.44
C ASP A 20 6.76 13.22 8.43
N SER A 21 7.16 13.11 7.17
CA SER A 21 6.67 14.00 6.10
C SER A 21 5.15 13.89 5.92
N THR A 22 4.58 12.72 6.16
CA THR A 22 3.13 12.51 6.06
C THR A 22 2.36 13.33 7.09
N GLU A 23 2.91 13.53 8.30
CA GLU A 23 2.26 14.37 9.33
C GLU A 23 2.07 15.80 8.82
N HIS A 24 3.10 16.40 8.20
CA HIS A 24 3.00 17.73 7.61
C HIS A 24 1.96 17.78 6.46
N MET A 25 1.88 16.71 5.65
CA MET A 25 0.88 16.64 4.59
C MET A 25 -0.53 16.45 5.14
N ALA A 26 -0.69 15.76 6.27
CA ALA A 26 -1.96 15.65 6.97
C ALA A 26 -2.44 16.99 7.52
N GLU A 27 -1.53 17.82 8.04
CA GLU A 27 -1.84 19.20 8.47
C GLU A 27 -2.32 20.06 7.29
N ILE A 28 -1.67 19.96 6.12
CA ILE A 28 -2.11 20.65 4.90
C ILE A 28 -3.53 20.20 4.52
N ASN A 29 -3.81 18.90 4.63
CA ASN A 29 -5.11 18.34 4.29
C ASN A 29 -6.25 18.78 5.21
N ARG A 30 -5.95 19.23 6.44
CA ARG A 30 -6.94 19.77 7.40
C ARG A 30 -7.27 21.27 7.14
N ARG A 31 -6.52 21.96 6.27
CA ARG A 31 -6.76 23.38 5.96
C ARG A 31 -8.05 23.56 5.16
N PRO A 32 -8.73 24.69 5.28
CA PRO A 32 -9.91 25.03 4.45
C PRO A 32 -9.60 24.93 2.94
N ILE A 33 -8.38 25.32 2.54
CA ILE A 33 -7.86 25.17 1.18
C ILE A 33 -6.67 24.22 1.24
N PRO A 34 -6.87 22.90 1.04
CA PRO A 34 -5.83 21.89 1.18
C PRO A 34 -4.95 21.79 -0.07
N LYS A 35 -4.37 22.92 -0.50
CA LYS A 35 -3.56 23.03 -1.72
C LYS A 35 -2.30 23.85 -1.46
N VAL A 36 -1.15 23.38 -1.95
CA VAL A 36 0.15 24.05 -1.88
C VAL A 36 0.88 23.94 -3.23
N PRO A 37 1.69 24.93 -3.62
CA PRO A 37 2.36 24.95 -4.94
C PRO A 37 3.66 24.14 -4.98
N ALA A 38 3.80 23.13 -4.13
CA ALA A 38 5.06 22.40 -3.92
C ALA A 38 5.56 21.63 -5.15
N LEU A 39 4.67 21.21 -6.07
CA LEU A 39 5.01 20.49 -7.30
C LEU A 39 4.47 21.21 -8.56
N ARG A 40 4.35 22.55 -8.48
CA ARG A 40 3.93 23.34 -9.65
C ARG A 40 4.92 23.13 -10.83
N GLY A 41 4.39 22.87 -12.03
CA GLY A 41 5.18 22.58 -13.23
C GLY A 41 5.69 21.14 -13.30
N LYS A 42 5.34 20.27 -12.34
CA LYS A 42 5.63 18.83 -12.41
C LYS A 42 4.41 18.09 -12.97
N THR A 43 4.67 17.13 -13.85
CA THR A 43 3.64 16.25 -14.45
C THR A 43 3.78 14.83 -13.93
N VAL A 44 2.69 14.26 -13.45
CA VAL A 44 2.61 12.89 -12.93
C VAL A 44 1.66 12.09 -13.82
N VAL A 45 2.08 10.89 -14.24
CA VAL A 45 1.22 10.00 -15.03
C VAL A 45 0.68 8.86 -14.15
N SER A 46 -0.65 8.69 -14.18
CA SER A 46 -1.34 7.55 -13.57
C SER A 46 -1.44 6.42 -14.60
N LEU A 47 -0.51 5.45 -14.53
CA LEU A 47 -0.36 4.34 -15.48
C LEU A 47 -0.90 3.05 -14.86
N PHE A 48 -2.21 2.82 -14.98
CA PHE A 48 -2.92 1.72 -14.36
C PHE A 48 -3.41 0.70 -15.39
N PHE A 49 -2.80 -0.49 -15.37
CA PHE A 49 -3.19 -1.67 -16.16
C PHE A 49 -4.10 -2.64 -15.39
N GLU A 50 -4.41 -2.32 -14.14
CA GLU A 50 -5.32 -3.08 -13.26
C GLU A 50 -6.24 -2.09 -12.55
N ASP A 51 -7.52 -2.42 -12.44
CA ASP A 51 -8.50 -1.55 -11.82
C ASP A 51 -8.19 -1.20 -10.37
N SER A 52 -8.33 0.06 -10.03
CA SER A 52 -8.19 0.55 -8.66
C SER A 52 -8.78 1.93 -8.49
N THR A 53 -9.97 2.00 -7.93
CA THR A 53 -10.63 3.29 -7.65
C THR A 53 -9.90 4.05 -6.55
N ARG A 54 -9.67 3.43 -5.39
CA ARG A 54 -9.07 4.09 -4.22
C ARG A 54 -7.65 4.58 -4.48
N THR A 55 -6.78 3.71 -4.98
CA THR A 55 -5.37 4.07 -5.19
C THR A 55 -5.23 5.16 -6.24
N ARG A 56 -5.92 5.02 -7.38
CA ARG A 56 -5.90 6.02 -8.46
C ARG A 56 -6.39 7.38 -7.98
N LEU A 57 -7.62 7.46 -7.46
CA LEU A 57 -8.20 8.73 -7.02
C LEU A 57 -7.39 9.41 -5.91
N SER A 58 -6.79 8.64 -4.99
CA SER A 58 -5.97 9.22 -3.94
C SER A 58 -4.63 9.79 -4.46
N PHE A 59 -4.00 9.17 -5.47
CA PHE A 59 -2.82 9.76 -6.14
C PHE A 59 -3.20 11.01 -6.95
N GLU A 60 -4.32 10.96 -7.69
CA GLU A 60 -4.81 12.12 -8.42
C GLU A 60 -5.14 13.30 -7.48
N THR A 61 -5.76 13.01 -6.34
CA THR A 61 -6.03 14.03 -5.31
C THR A 61 -4.73 14.57 -4.72
N ALA A 62 -3.78 13.70 -4.39
CA ALA A 62 -2.48 14.10 -3.84
C ALA A 62 -1.71 15.00 -4.81
N ALA A 63 -1.63 14.64 -6.09
CA ALA A 63 -0.98 15.45 -7.12
C ALA A 63 -1.63 16.84 -7.25
N LYS A 64 -2.96 16.90 -7.32
CA LYS A 64 -3.72 18.16 -7.40
C LYS A 64 -3.51 19.06 -6.17
N ARG A 65 -3.43 18.48 -4.95
CA ARG A 65 -3.16 19.22 -3.71
C ARG A 65 -1.75 19.79 -3.65
N LEU A 66 -0.79 19.14 -4.30
CA LEU A 66 0.59 19.63 -4.46
C LEU A 66 0.77 20.54 -5.67
N SER A 67 -0.30 20.86 -6.42
CA SER A 67 -0.29 21.65 -7.66
C SER A 67 0.51 21.01 -8.81
N ALA A 68 0.69 19.70 -8.80
CA ALA A 68 1.19 18.95 -9.94
C ALA A 68 0.07 18.75 -10.99
N GLU A 69 0.46 18.67 -12.24
CA GLU A 69 -0.41 18.21 -13.32
C GLU A 69 -0.52 16.69 -13.28
N ILE A 70 -1.71 16.16 -13.57
CA ILE A 70 -1.97 14.73 -13.61
C ILE A 70 -2.49 14.30 -14.97
N MET A 71 -1.83 13.33 -15.59
CA MET A 71 -2.26 12.66 -16.80
C MET A 71 -2.73 11.25 -16.45
N THR A 72 -3.96 10.93 -16.81
CA THR A 72 -4.52 9.58 -16.56
C THR A 72 -4.48 8.77 -17.83
N PHE A 73 -3.73 7.67 -17.82
CA PHE A 73 -3.68 6.72 -18.90
C PHE A 73 -4.76 5.65 -18.74
N SER A 74 -5.57 5.47 -19.78
CA SER A 74 -6.62 4.44 -19.83
C SER A 74 -6.25 3.38 -20.86
N VAL A 75 -6.02 2.16 -20.38
CA VAL A 75 -5.66 1.01 -21.23
C VAL A 75 -6.77 0.70 -22.23
N SER A 76 -8.03 0.77 -21.81
CA SER A 76 -9.18 0.42 -22.64
C SER A 76 -9.37 1.31 -23.88
N THR A 77 -8.81 2.52 -23.86
CA THR A 77 -8.90 3.51 -24.95
C THR A 77 -7.55 3.85 -25.59
N SER A 78 -6.50 3.10 -25.25
CA SER A 78 -5.13 3.37 -25.70
C SER A 78 -4.71 2.50 -26.87
N SER A 79 -3.57 2.84 -27.47
CA SER A 79 -2.90 2.09 -28.54
C SER A 79 -2.39 0.71 -28.10
N VAL A 80 -2.33 0.41 -26.81
CA VAL A 80 -2.08 -0.94 -26.27
C VAL A 80 -3.07 -1.96 -26.87
N ASN A 81 -4.32 -1.57 -27.08
CA ASN A 81 -5.32 -2.42 -27.75
C ASN A 81 -5.03 -2.68 -29.24
N LYS A 82 -4.11 -1.92 -29.84
CA LYS A 82 -3.64 -2.11 -31.23
C LYS A 82 -2.33 -2.88 -31.30
N GLY A 83 -1.83 -3.41 -30.17
CA GLY A 83 -0.60 -4.18 -30.09
C GLY A 83 0.65 -3.38 -29.74
N GLU A 84 0.52 -2.10 -29.30
CA GLU A 84 1.64 -1.32 -28.80
C GLU A 84 2.22 -1.96 -27.54
N SER A 85 3.56 -2.07 -27.47
CA SER A 85 4.22 -2.65 -26.31
C SER A 85 4.20 -1.71 -25.11
N LEU A 86 4.34 -2.27 -23.89
CA LEU A 86 4.47 -1.47 -22.67
C LEU A 86 5.65 -0.49 -22.76
N ARG A 87 6.74 -0.92 -23.40
CA ARG A 87 7.95 -0.09 -23.58
C ARG A 87 7.65 1.11 -24.48
N ASP A 88 7.06 0.89 -25.65
CA ASP A 88 6.73 1.97 -26.59
C ASP A 88 5.76 2.99 -25.94
N THR A 89 4.78 2.49 -25.17
CA THR A 89 3.86 3.34 -24.40
C THR A 89 4.61 4.21 -23.39
N VAL A 90 5.55 3.64 -22.63
CA VAL A 90 6.33 4.39 -21.62
C VAL A 90 7.25 5.40 -22.27
N GLU A 91 7.97 5.03 -23.35
CA GLU A 91 8.87 5.91 -24.07
C GLU A 91 8.08 7.08 -24.69
N THR A 92 6.96 6.81 -25.36
CA THR A 92 6.06 7.85 -25.91
C THR A 92 5.59 8.84 -24.86
N ILE A 93 5.15 8.34 -23.68
CA ILE A 93 4.69 9.21 -22.60
C ILE A 93 5.87 9.98 -21.99
N THR A 94 7.06 9.38 -21.92
CA THR A 94 8.27 10.04 -21.42
C THR A 94 8.65 11.25 -22.29
N ASP A 95 8.55 11.12 -23.61
CA ASP A 95 8.83 12.19 -24.57
C ASP A 95 7.86 13.38 -24.47
N MET A 96 6.71 13.20 -23.81
CA MET A 96 5.79 14.30 -23.45
C MET A 96 6.27 15.11 -22.23
N GLY A 97 7.44 14.82 -21.66
CA GLY A 97 8.04 15.59 -20.55
C GLY A 97 7.48 15.28 -19.18
N VAL A 98 7.10 14.01 -18.92
CA VAL A 98 6.60 13.61 -17.61
C VAL A 98 7.71 13.42 -16.57
N HIS A 99 7.41 13.71 -15.32
CA HIS A 99 8.37 13.67 -14.21
C HIS A 99 8.24 12.41 -13.34
N ALA A 100 7.05 11.83 -13.27
CA ALA A 100 6.82 10.59 -12.52
C ALA A 100 5.70 9.73 -13.12
N PHE A 101 5.89 8.42 -13.01
CA PHE A 101 4.86 7.42 -13.29
C PHE A 101 4.39 6.76 -11.99
N VAL A 102 3.09 6.76 -11.75
CA VAL A 102 2.41 5.94 -10.74
C VAL A 102 1.92 4.68 -11.42
N VAL A 103 2.62 3.57 -11.20
CA VAL A 103 2.44 2.33 -11.96
C VAL A 103 1.66 1.30 -11.17
N ARG A 104 0.59 0.77 -11.76
CA ARG A 104 -0.12 -0.41 -11.26
C ARG A 104 -0.27 -1.44 -12.37
N HIS A 105 0.21 -2.67 -12.13
CA HIS A 105 0.22 -3.72 -13.15
C HIS A 105 -0.11 -5.10 -12.56
N LYS A 106 -0.69 -5.99 -13.38
CA LYS A 106 -1.00 -7.36 -12.98
C LYS A 106 0.22 -8.27 -12.84
N SER A 107 1.31 -7.94 -13.51
CA SER A 107 2.58 -8.70 -13.45
C SER A 107 3.55 -8.07 -12.47
N ALA A 108 4.21 -8.91 -11.66
CA ALA A 108 5.27 -8.51 -10.75
C ALA A 108 6.51 -8.02 -11.51
N GLY A 109 7.25 -7.04 -10.95
CA GLY A 109 8.52 -6.54 -11.50
C GLY A 109 8.39 -5.45 -12.57
N VAL A 110 7.18 -5.16 -13.06
CA VAL A 110 6.97 -4.13 -14.10
C VAL A 110 7.47 -2.74 -13.68
N PRO A 111 7.33 -2.26 -12.44
CA PRO A 111 7.93 -0.99 -12.04
C PRO A 111 9.45 -0.92 -12.21
N TRP A 112 10.16 -2.03 -12.04
CA TRP A 112 11.62 -2.11 -12.26
C TRP A 112 11.97 -2.08 -13.74
N GLN A 113 11.17 -2.74 -14.59
CA GLN A 113 11.36 -2.70 -16.05
C GLN A 113 11.13 -1.28 -16.57
N ILE A 114 10.06 -0.62 -16.17
CA ILE A 114 9.77 0.77 -16.60
C ILE A 114 10.89 1.71 -16.16
N ALA A 115 11.47 1.54 -14.99
CA ALA A 115 12.59 2.36 -14.51
C ALA A 115 13.86 2.27 -15.38
N GLN A 116 13.96 1.26 -16.25
CA GLN A 116 15.06 1.12 -17.22
C GLN A 116 14.80 1.87 -18.54
N TRP A 117 13.56 2.23 -18.83
CA TRP A 117 13.14 2.84 -20.09
C TRP A 117 12.90 4.34 -20.00
N THR A 118 12.96 4.91 -18.81
CA THR A 118 12.71 6.34 -18.58
C THR A 118 13.56 6.92 -17.46
N ASN A 119 13.89 8.20 -17.58
CA ASN A 119 14.51 8.97 -16.50
C ASN A 119 13.49 9.50 -15.47
N ALA A 120 12.20 9.38 -15.73
CA ALA A 120 11.16 9.78 -14.81
C ALA A 120 11.17 8.91 -13.53
N SER A 121 10.64 9.43 -12.47
CA SER A 121 10.53 8.72 -11.20
C SER A 121 9.42 7.67 -11.26
N ILE A 122 9.63 6.51 -10.64
CA ILE A 122 8.65 5.40 -10.63
C ILE A 122 8.13 5.18 -9.23
N ILE A 123 6.79 5.18 -9.10
CA ILE A 123 6.07 4.89 -7.86
C ILE A 123 5.21 3.66 -8.10
N ASN A 124 5.50 2.57 -7.39
CA ASN A 124 4.75 1.33 -7.46
C ASN A 124 3.41 1.46 -6.69
N ALA A 125 2.30 1.45 -7.42
CA ALA A 125 0.94 1.47 -6.89
C ALA A 125 0.30 0.06 -6.84
N GLY A 126 1.13 -0.97 -6.92
CA GLY A 126 0.78 -2.38 -6.83
C GLY A 126 1.12 -3.17 -8.08
N ASP A 127 2.04 -4.15 -7.96
CA ASP A 127 2.46 -5.03 -9.04
C ASP A 127 2.23 -6.51 -8.68
N GLY A 128 1.37 -7.18 -9.42
CA GLY A 128 1.03 -8.60 -9.22
C GLY A 128 0.64 -8.93 -7.77
N ALA A 129 1.18 -10.04 -7.26
CA ALA A 129 1.13 -10.43 -5.85
C ALA A 129 2.43 -10.03 -5.11
N HIS A 130 3.20 -9.07 -5.62
CA HIS A 130 4.56 -8.75 -5.19
C HIS A 130 4.60 -7.60 -4.19
N GLN A 131 4.38 -6.33 -4.61
CA GLN A 131 4.56 -5.16 -3.75
C GLN A 131 3.44 -4.12 -3.92
N HIS A 132 3.15 -3.41 -2.83
CA HIS A 132 2.35 -2.18 -2.81
C HIS A 132 2.87 -1.22 -1.73
N PRO A 133 4.06 -0.65 -1.92
CA PRO A 133 4.76 0.09 -0.87
C PRO A 133 3.95 1.27 -0.32
N THR A 134 3.20 1.98 -1.17
CA THR A 134 2.40 3.10 -0.69
C THR A 134 1.22 2.67 0.19
N GLN A 135 0.72 1.43 0.07
CA GLN A 135 -0.28 0.90 1.00
C GLN A 135 0.34 0.60 2.35
N ALA A 136 1.53 -0.02 2.38
CA ALA A 136 2.23 -0.27 3.64
C ALA A 136 2.57 1.03 4.39
N LEU A 137 2.97 2.08 3.66
CA LEU A 137 3.17 3.41 4.25
C LEU A 137 1.86 3.98 4.85
N VAL A 138 0.73 3.83 4.15
CA VAL A 138 -0.61 4.24 4.67
C VAL A 138 -0.92 3.49 5.95
N ASP A 139 -0.69 2.19 5.95
CA ASP A 139 -1.02 1.32 7.07
C ASP A 139 -0.13 1.64 8.29
N CYS A 140 1.19 1.79 8.08
CA CYS A 140 2.12 2.20 9.14
C CYS A 140 1.79 3.58 9.69
N TYR A 141 1.50 4.57 8.84
CA TYR A 141 1.12 5.91 9.30
C TYR A 141 -0.19 5.87 10.10
N THR A 142 -1.17 5.11 9.65
CA THR A 142 -2.48 4.99 10.32
C THR A 142 -2.34 4.34 11.69
N VAL A 143 -1.52 3.30 11.80
CA VAL A 143 -1.21 2.66 13.10
C VAL A 143 -0.45 3.64 14.00
N ARG A 144 0.61 4.29 13.50
CA ARG A 144 1.40 5.28 14.24
C ARG A 144 0.53 6.39 14.84
N GLU A 145 -0.41 6.90 14.05
CA GLU A 145 -1.34 7.94 14.49
C GLU A 145 -2.31 7.41 15.58
N ALA A 146 -2.79 6.17 15.46
CA ALA A 146 -3.70 5.57 16.41
C ALA A 146 -3.04 5.24 17.76
N ILE A 147 -1.81 4.72 17.74
CA ILE A 147 -1.09 4.33 18.96
C ILE A 147 -0.30 5.48 19.59
N GLY A 148 -0.16 6.63 18.90
CA GLY A 148 0.50 7.84 19.41
C GLY A 148 2.03 7.72 19.59
N ARG A 149 2.69 6.76 18.91
CA ARG A 149 4.16 6.56 19.00
C ARG A 149 4.77 6.16 17.66
N SER A 150 6.04 6.49 17.44
CA SER A 150 6.77 6.22 16.19
C SER A 150 7.40 4.83 16.12
N SER A 151 7.73 4.22 17.26
CA SER A 151 8.28 2.87 17.33
C SER A 151 7.17 1.82 17.44
N PHE A 152 7.33 0.71 16.71
CA PHE A 152 6.42 -0.44 16.77
C PHE A 152 7.01 -1.59 17.59
N GLU A 153 8.09 -1.35 18.35
CA GLU A 153 8.64 -2.34 19.26
C GLU A 153 7.59 -2.82 20.28
N GLY A 154 7.47 -4.13 20.40
CA GLY A 154 6.50 -4.79 21.28
C GLY A 154 5.06 -4.81 20.75
N LEU A 155 4.80 -4.25 19.55
CA LEU A 155 3.47 -4.29 18.94
C LEU A 155 3.24 -5.65 18.27
N ASN A 156 2.13 -6.30 18.59
CA ASN A 156 1.70 -7.55 17.97
C ASN A 156 0.73 -7.26 16.82
N VAL A 157 1.21 -7.44 15.60
CA VAL A 157 0.39 -7.27 14.37
C VAL A 157 -0.04 -8.63 13.87
N THR A 158 -1.34 -8.88 13.79
CA THR A 158 -1.90 -10.10 13.23
C THR A 158 -2.51 -9.83 11.87
N ILE A 159 -1.93 -10.44 10.82
CA ILE A 159 -2.42 -10.34 9.44
C ILE A 159 -3.17 -11.63 9.11
N VAL A 160 -4.46 -11.50 8.77
CA VAL A 160 -5.36 -12.65 8.58
C VAL A 160 -5.84 -12.72 7.14
N GLY A 161 -5.69 -13.88 6.51
CA GLY A 161 -6.36 -14.16 5.24
C GLY A 161 -5.48 -14.68 4.13
N ASP A 162 -5.70 -14.23 2.92
CA ASP A 162 -4.98 -14.67 1.73
C ASP A 162 -3.59 -14.03 1.62
N ILE A 163 -2.63 -14.60 2.35
CA ILE A 163 -1.24 -14.11 2.37
C ILE A 163 -0.54 -14.38 1.03
N LYS A 164 -0.82 -15.54 0.43
CA LYS A 164 -0.14 -16.03 -0.77
C LYS A 164 -0.28 -15.07 -1.96
N HIS A 165 -1.48 -14.53 -2.17
CA HIS A 165 -1.79 -13.68 -3.31
C HIS A 165 -1.80 -12.19 -2.97
N SER A 166 -1.52 -11.83 -1.70
CA SER A 166 -1.62 -10.44 -1.23
C SER A 166 -0.29 -9.70 -1.31
N ARG A 167 -0.17 -8.79 -2.29
CA ARG A 167 0.92 -7.79 -2.33
C ARG A 167 0.91 -6.85 -1.11
N VAL A 168 -0.26 -6.61 -0.53
CA VAL A 168 -0.40 -5.78 0.68
C VAL A 168 0.22 -6.48 1.87
N ALA A 169 -0.07 -7.79 2.07
CA ALA A 169 0.55 -8.56 3.14
C ALA A 169 2.08 -8.53 3.05
N ARG A 170 2.66 -8.73 1.85
CA ARG A 170 4.12 -8.70 1.65
C ARG A 170 4.73 -7.36 2.05
N SER A 171 4.19 -6.27 1.53
CA SER A 171 4.71 -4.94 1.86
C SER A 171 4.48 -4.56 3.33
N ASN A 172 3.35 -4.96 3.93
CA ASN A 172 3.08 -4.74 5.34
C ASN A 172 4.01 -5.54 6.25
N ILE A 173 4.26 -6.80 5.94
CA ILE A 173 5.23 -7.61 6.69
C ILE A 173 6.59 -6.90 6.70
N ALA A 174 7.10 -6.49 5.54
CA ALA A 174 8.37 -5.79 5.45
C ALA A 174 8.37 -4.49 6.27
N ALA A 175 7.33 -3.66 6.14
CA ALA A 175 7.26 -2.38 6.84
C ALA A 175 7.09 -2.52 8.36
N PHE A 176 6.17 -3.36 8.82
CA PHE A 176 5.92 -3.56 10.25
C PHE A 176 7.12 -4.19 10.96
N THR A 177 7.75 -5.22 10.37
CA THR A 177 8.95 -5.83 10.96
C THR A 177 10.13 -4.88 10.97
N MET A 178 10.31 -4.06 9.92
CA MET A 178 11.34 -3.03 9.85
C MET A 178 11.18 -1.96 10.95
N LEU A 179 9.94 -1.66 11.35
CA LEU A 179 9.63 -0.75 12.45
C LEU A 179 9.69 -1.40 13.84
N GLY A 180 9.90 -2.70 13.93
CA GLY A 180 10.10 -3.44 15.18
C GLY A 180 8.88 -4.22 15.67
N ALA A 181 7.77 -4.26 14.92
CA ALA A 181 6.59 -5.05 15.29
C ALA A 181 6.83 -6.55 15.16
N GLN A 182 6.13 -7.33 15.99
CA GLN A 182 6.01 -8.78 15.87
C GLN A 182 4.82 -9.13 14.98
N VAL A 183 5.08 -9.68 13.81
CA VAL A 183 4.04 -10.03 12.85
C VAL A 183 3.66 -11.50 12.97
N THR A 184 2.37 -11.76 13.16
CA THR A 184 1.78 -13.11 13.13
C THR A 184 0.84 -13.20 11.92
N LEU A 185 1.02 -14.24 11.09
CA LEU A 185 0.16 -14.54 9.96
C LEU A 185 -0.85 -15.60 10.36
N VAL A 186 -2.13 -15.37 10.04
CA VAL A 186 -3.19 -16.33 10.30
C VAL A 186 -3.87 -16.70 8.98
N ALA A 187 -3.69 -17.94 8.54
CA ALA A 187 -4.25 -18.43 7.29
C ALA A 187 -4.35 -19.96 7.27
N PRO A 188 -5.21 -20.54 6.41
CA PRO A 188 -5.09 -21.95 6.08
C PRO A 188 -3.74 -22.23 5.37
N PRO A 189 -3.14 -23.41 5.51
CA PRO A 189 -1.85 -23.75 4.89
C PRO A 189 -1.81 -23.48 3.38
N THR A 190 -2.91 -23.67 2.68
CA THR A 190 -3.06 -23.46 1.24
C THR A 190 -2.94 -22.00 0.80
N LEU A 191 -3.20 -21.06 1.69
CA LEU A 191 -3.10 -19.61 1.46
C LEU A 191 -1.81 -18.99 2.04
N LEU A 192 -0.85 -19.81 2.45
CA LEU A 192 0.48 -19.38 2.82
C LEU A 192 1.48 -19.61 1.66
N PRO A 193 2.48 -18.71 1.49
CA PRO A 193 3.59 -18.96 0.57
C PRO A 193 4.39 -20.21 0.96
N THR A 194 4.93 -20.94 -0.02
CA THR A 194 5.65 -22.19 0.19
C THR A 194 6.86 -22.08 1.13
N HIS A 195 7.56 -20.93 1.11
CA HIS A 195 8.75 -20.68 1.92
C HIS A 195 8.49 -19.75 3.10
N ILE A 196 7.29 -19.75 3.65
CA ILE A 196 6.88 -18.84 4.73
C ILE A 196 7.77 -18.96 5.99
N ALA A 197 8.35 -20.13 6.25
CA ALA A 197 9.25 -20.35 7.37
C ALA A 197 10.55 -19.51 7.31
N GLN A 198 10.90 -18.95 6.13
CA GLN A 198 12.06 -18.09 5.95
C GLN A 198 11.74 -16.60 6.21
N TRP A 199 10.46 -16.25 6.39
CA TRP A 199 10.04 -14.89 6.63
C TRP A 199 10.15 -14.54 8.11
N PRO A 200 10.40 -13.27 8.47
CA PRO A 200 10.52 -12.82 9.86
C PRO A 200 9.15 -12.70 10.54
N VAL A 201 8.36 -13.78 10.54
CA VAL A 201 6.98 -13.80 11.01
C VAL A 201 6.70 -15.07 11.82
N ARG A 202 5.66 -15.01 12.65
CA ARG A 202 5.04 -16.20 13.25
C ARG A 202 3.86 -16.64 12.38
N VAL A 203 3.52 -17.92 12.42
CA VAL A 203 2.37 -18.48 11.69
C VAL A 203 1.42 -19.16 12.67
N SER A 204 0.15 -18.89 12.53
CA SER A 204 -0.95 -19.59 13.21
C SER A 204 -2.00 -20.04 12.19
N HIS A 205 -2.66 -21.15 12.45
CA HIS A 205 -3.78 -21.63 11.64
C HIS A 205 -5.13 -21.38 12.31
N SER A 206 -5.12 -20.62 13.41
CA SER A 206 -6.33 -20.26 14.16
C SER A 206 -6.23 -18.81 14.63
N LEU A 207 -7.22 -18.00 14.26
CA LEU A 207 -7.35 -16.64 14.76
C LEU A 207 -7.68 -16.63 16.26
N ASP A 208 -8.46 -17.61 16.72
CA ASP A 208 -8.90 -17.72 18.11
C ASP A 208 -7.76 -17.89 19.13
N VAL A 209 -6.62 -18.39 18.69
CA VAL A 209 -5.42 -18.55 19.54
C VAL A 209 -4.69 -17.23 19.77
N VAL A 210 -4.68 -16.33 18.79
CA VAL A 210 -3.84 -15.12 18.82
C VAL A 210 -4.61 -13.83 19.06
N ILE A 211 -5.93 -13.82 18.86
CA ILE A 211 -6.75 -12.61 18.82
C ILE A 211 -6.66 -11.80 20.13
N ALA A 212 -6.63 -12.47 21.28
CA ALA A 212 -6.57 -11.80 22.58
C ALA A 212 -5.25 -11.09 22.88
N SER A 213 -4.18 -11.40 22.15
CA SER A 213 -2.86 -10.75 22.27
C SER A 213 -2.53 -9.83 21.10
N THR A 214 -3.51 -9.59 20.23
CA THR A 214 -3.34 -8.78 19.03
C THR A 214 -3.57 -7.31 19.35
N ASP A 215 -2.61 -6.44 18.98
CA ASP A 215 -2.73 -4.98 19.08
C ASP A 215 -3.24 -4.37 17.76
N VAL A 216 -2.83 -4.94 16.63
CA VAL A 216 -3.29 -4.54 15.30
C VAL A 216 -3.80 -5.77 14.56
N LEU A 217 -5.11 -5.85 14.35
CA LEU A 217 -5.75 -6.88 13.54
C LEU A 217 -5.91 -6.38 12.11
N TYR A 218 -5.15 -6.96 11.19
CA TYR A 218 -5.20 -6.61 9.78
C TYR A 218 -5.89 -7.71 8.98
N MET A 219 -7.14 -7.46 8.60
CA MET A 219 -7.92 -8.41 7.81
C MET A 219 -7.63 -8.22 6.32
N LEU A 220 -7.36 -9.31 5.61
CA LEU A 220 -7.13 -9.31 4.17
C LEU A 220 -8.37 -9.78 3.41
N ARG A 221 -8.64 -9.12 2.30
CA ARG A 221 -9.61 -9.60 1.34
C ARG A 221 -9.19 -10.96 0.78
N LEU A 222 -10.11 -11.91 0.76
CA LEU A 222 -9.94 -13.15 0.01
C LEU A 222 -9.98 -12.85 -1.49
N GLN A 223 -8.90 -13.16 -2.22
CA GLN A 223 -8.75 -12.80 -3.65
C GLN A 223 -9.14 -13.99 -4.55
N SER A 224 -10.42 -14.35 -4.55
CA SER A 224 -10.94 -15.49 -5.33
C SER A 224 -10.64 -15.38 -6.84
N GLU A 225 -10.55 -14.15 -7.36
CA GLU A 225 -10.18 -13.88 -8.75
C GLU A 225 -8.72 -14.20 -9.11
N ARG A 226 -7.88 -14.51 -8.11
CA ARG A 226 -6.47 -14.92 -8.27
C ARG A 226 -6.23 -16.37 -7.92
N MET A 227 -7.29 -17.10 -7.59
CA MET A 227 -7.22 -18.51 -7.21
C MET A 227 -7.61 -19.38 -8.40
N ASP A 228 -6.63 -19.94 -9.10
CA ASP A 228 -6.84 -20.87 -10.21
C ASP A 228 -7.25 -22.27 -9.75
N GLN A 229 -7.22 -22.56 -8.46
CA GLN A 229 -7.50 -23.87 -7.84
C GLN A 229 -8.34 -23.70 -6.58
N GLY A 230 -9.03 -24.76 -6.16
CA GLY A 230 -9.80 -24.85 -4.91
C GLY A 230 -8.90 -24.83 -3.67
N LEU A 231 -8.29 -23.68 -3.36
CA LEU A 231 -7.40 -23.50 -2.22
C LEU A 231 -8.14 -23.44 -0.87
N ILE A 232 -9.45 -23.26 -0.91
CA ILE A 232 -10.36 -23.30 0.23
C ILE A 232 -11.57 -24.15 -0.12
N PRO A 233 -12.18 -24.84 0.86
CA PRO A 233 -13.35 -25.67 0.61
C PRO A 233 -14.55 -24.88 0.09
N ASN A 234 -14.91 -23.81 0.79
CA ASN A 234 -15.94 -22.82 0.41
C ASN A 234 -15.79 -21.53 1.25
N LEU A 235 -16.48 -20.47 0.82
CA LEU A 235 -16.42 -19.16 1.47
C LEU A 235 -16.99 -19.15 2.90
N GLY A 236 -18.05 -19.95 3.14
CA GLY A 236 -18.68 -20.03 4.45
C GLY A 236 -17.75 -20.67 5.50
N GLU A 237 -17.10 -21.77 5.15
CA GLU A 237 -16.13 -22.42 6.05
C GLU A 237 -14.92 -21.51 6.31
N TYR A 238 -14.44 -20.84 5.27
CA TYR A 238 -13.36 -19.87 5.42
C TYR A 238 -13.76 -18.73 6.37
N GLY A 239 -14.93 -18.12 6.18
CA GLY A 239 -15.45 -17.06 7.02
C GLY A 239 -15.61 -17.50 8.49
N ASN A 240 -16.15 -18.69 8.73
CA ASN A 240 -16.28 -19.25 10.06
C ASN A 240 -14.95 -19.46 10.78
N ARG A 241 -13.90 -19.88 10.05
CA ARG A 241 -12.58 -20.17 10.61
C ARG A 241 -11.67 -18.95 10.75
N PHE A 242 -11.71 -18.04 9.77
CA PHE A 242 -10.74 -16.94 9.66
C PHE A 242 -11.37 -15.55 9.65
N GLY A 243 -12.70 -15.44 9.47
CA GLY A 243 -13.40 -14.16 9.48
C GLY A 243 -13.47 -13.51 10.86
N LEU A 244 -13.52 -12.18 10.88
CA LEU A 244 -13.80 -11.42 12.10
C LEU A 244 -15.31 -11.43 12.36
N THR A 245 -15.74 -12.29 13.26
CA THR A 245 -17.12 -12.40 13.76
C THR A 245 -17.33 -11.52 14.99
N ASP A 246 -18.61 -11.27 15.40
CA ASP A 246 -18.93 -10.53 16.63
C ASP A 246 -18.25 -11.15 17.86
N GLN A 247 -18.26 -12.48 17.97
CA GLN A 247 -17.62 -13.19 19.09
C GLN A 247 -16.11 -12.95 19.13
N ARG A 248 -15.45 -12.88 17.96
CA ARG A 248 -14.01 -12.59 17.88
C ARG A 248 -13.73 -11.12 18.15
N ALA A 249 -14.57 -10.22 17.64
CA ALA A 249 -14.43 -8.79 17.90
C ALA A 249 -14.48 -8.48 19.41
N GLN A 250 -15.35 -9.15 20.16
CA GLN A 250 -15.45 -9.02 21.63
C GLN A 250 -14.23 -9.55 22.39
N ARG A 251 -13.37 -10.36 21.75
CA ARG A 251 -12.14 -10.91 22.35
C ARG A 251 -10.90 -10.06 22.07
N LEU A 252 -11.01 -9.06 21.20
CA LEU A 252 -9.95 -8.08 21.00
C LEU A 252 -9.76 -7.27 22.29
N GLN A 253 -8.51 -6.87 22.52
CA GLN A 253 -8.23 -5.90 23.58
C GLN A 253 -8.91 -4.56 23.27
N GLU A 254 -9.28 -3.81 24.30
CA GLU A 254 -9.93 -2.51 24.14
C GLU A 254 -9.09 -1.52 23.32
N SER A 255 -7.76 -1.60 23.44
CA SER A 255 -6.81 -0.78 22.68
C SER A 255 -6.50 -1.31 21.29
N ALA A 256 -6.93 -2.55 20.96
CA ALA A 256 -6.62 -3.16 19.66
C ALA A 256 -7.36 -2.44 18.53
N VAL A 257 -6.66 -2.24 17.41
CA VAL A 257 -7.23 -1.59 16.22
C VAL A 257 -7.47 -2.60 15.10
N VAL A 258 -8.52 -2.35 14.31
CA VAL A 258 -8.91 -3.21 13.18
C VAL A 258 -8.69 -2.46 11.87
N MET A 259 -8.00 -3.12 10.93
CA MET A 259 -7.62 -2.58 9.64
C MET A 259 -8.01 -3.50 8.48
N HIS A 260 -8.21 -2.92 7.30
CA HIS A 260 -8.49 -3.66 6.06
C HIS A 260 -8.13 -2.80 4.84
N PRO A 261 -7.43 -3.32 3.81
CA PRO A 261 -6.99 -2.52 2.67
C PRO A 261 -8.12 -2.19 1.70
N GLY A 262 -9.28 -2.84 1.85
CA GLY A 262 -10.44 -2.76 0.97
C GLY A 262 -10.18 -3.24 -0.48
N PRO A 263 -11.26 -3.54 -1.24
CA PRO A 263 -12.64 -3.65 -0.78
C PRO A 263 -12.84 -4.86 0.14
N MET A 264 -13.85 -4.83 0.99
CA MET A 264 -14.18 -5.95 1.89
C MET A 264 -15.19 -6.90 1.23
N ASN A 265 -15.03 -8.20 1.46
CA ASN A 265 -16.06 -9.19 1.20
C ASN A 265 -16.88 -9.37 2.50
N ARG A 266 -17.99 -8.64 2.61
CA ARG A 266 -18.88 -8.74 3.78
C ARG A 266 -19.45 -10.14 3.90
N GLY A 267 -19.46 -10.70 5.12
CA GLY A 267 -19.89 -12.08 5.39
C GLY A 267 -18.86 -13.14 5.03
N VAL A 268 -17.63 -12.75 4.62
CA VAL A 268 -16.52 -13.68 4.39
C VAL A 268 -15.38 -13.39 5.38
N GLU A 269 -14.50 -12.42 5.10
CA GLU A 269 -13.46 -12.03 6.07
C GLU A 269 -13.97 -11.04 7.12
N MET A 270 -15.02 -10.28 6.82
CA MET A 270 -15.62 -9.29 7.71
C MET A 270 -17.11 -9.60 7.91
N HIS A 271 -17.46 -10.14 9.07
CA HIS A 271 -18.86 -10.37 9.50
C HIS A 271 -19.41 -9.16 10.25
N VAL A 272 -18.55 -8.44 10.97
CA VAL A 272 -18.90 -7.21 11.70
C VAL A 272 -18.85 -6.02 10.74
N ASP A 273 -19.79 -5.09 10.84
CA ASP A 273 -19.67 -3.83 10.13
C ASP A 273 -18.53 -2.99 10.75
N PRO A 274 -17.60 -2.45 9.96
CA PRO A 274 -16.57 -1.56 10.47
C PRO A 274 -17.09 -0.35 11.24
N ALA A 275 -18.31 0.11 10.94
CA ALA A 275 -18.94 1.21 11.66
C ALA A 275 -19.31 0.85 13.10
N ASP A 276 -19.52 -0.44 13.37
CA ASP A 276 -19.87 -0.97 14.69
C ASP A 276 -18.62 -1.33 15.52
N LEU A 277 -17.43 -1.24 14.93
CA LEU A 277 -16.16 -1.49 15.61
C LEU A 277 -15.56 -0.17 16.10
N PRO A 278 -15.50 0.10 17.43
CA PRO A 278 -15.06 1.38 17.98
C PRO A 278 -13.62 1.74 17.57
N ASN A 279 -12.77 0.74 17.36
CA ASN A 279 -11.36 0.91 17.00
C ASN A 279 -11.07 0.56 15.55
N SER A 280 -12.06 0.64 14.66
CA SER A 280 -11.87 0.45 13.23
C SER A 280 -11.13 1.63 12.61
N LEU A 281 -9.98 1.36 11.99
CA LEU A 281 -9.18 2.35 11.25
C LEU A 281 -9.42 2.32 9.75
N ILE A 282 -10.37 1.53 9.24
CA ILE A 282 -10.57 1.28 7.80
C ILE A 282 -10.86 2.56 7.03
N HIS A 283 -11.74 3.42 7.55
CA HIS A 283 -12.01 4.72 6.92
C HIS A 283 -10.83 5.69 7.08
N LYS A 284 -10.11 5.61 8.20
CA LYS A 284 -8.93 6.43 8.45
C LYS A 284 -7.79 6.09 7.50
N GLN A 285 -7.59 4.79 7.17
CA GLN A 285 -6.66 4.36 6.11
C GLN A 285 -6.96 5.05 4.77
N VAL A 286 -8.23 5.19 4.39
CA VAL A 286 -8.61 5.87 3.14
C VAL A 286 -8.24 7.36 3.19
N ALA A 287 -8.57 8.05 4.28
CA ALA A 287 -8.25 9.46 4.46
C ALA A 287 -6.74 9.70 4.50
N ASN A 288 -6.00 8.92 5.29
CA ASN A 288 -4.54 8.99 5.40
C ASN A 288 -3.84 8.68 4.08
N GLY A 289 -4.49 7.87 3.23
CA GLY A 289 -3.96 7.53 1.92
C GLY A 289 -3.62 8.73 1.04
N VAL A 290 -4.35 9.83 1.16
CA VAL A 290 -4.06 11.07 0.40
C VAL A 290 -2.79 11.73 0.96
N SER A 291 -2.67 11.87 2.28
CA SER A 291 -1.53 12.52 2.95
C SER A 291 -0.22 11.77 2.68
N VAL A 292 -0.25 10.43 2.79
CA VAL A 292 0.91 9.57 2.48
C VAL A 292 1.34 9.73 1.03
N ARG A 293 0.39 9.74 0.09
CA ARG A 293 0.72 9.89 -1.34
C ARG A 293 1.22 11.28 -1.68
N MET A 294 0.77 12.33 -0.96
CA MET A 294 1.38 13.65 -1.05
C MET A 294 2.83 13.62 -0.58
N ALA A 295 3.13 13.00 0.56
CA ALA A 295 4.51 12.88 1.07
C ALA A 295 5.41 12.11 0.09
N VAL A 296 4.92 11.01 -0.48
CA VAL A 296 5.65 10.22 -1.49
C VAL A 296 5.94 11.04 -2.74
N LEU A 297 4.93 11.71 -3.32
CA LEU A 297 5.10 12.53 -4.51
C LEU A 297 6.08 13.70 -4.27
N PHE A 298 5.97 14.34 -3.11
CA PHE A 298 6.87 15.42 -2.73
C PHE A 298 8.32 14.94 -2.59
N ASP A 299 8.54 13.82 -1.90
CA ASP A 299 9.89 13.28 -1.70
C ASP A 299 10.56 12.86 -3.02
N VAL A 300 9.79 12.21 -3.90
CA VAL A 300 10.29 11.72 -5.18
C VAL A 300 10.56 12.85 -6.17
N LEU A 301 9.72 13.90 -6.21
CA LEU A 301 9.77 14.95 -7.24
C LEU A 301 10.47 16.25 -6.82
N ALA A 302 10.39 16.63 -5.56
CA ALA A 302 11.06 17.83 -5.05
C ALA A 302 12.48 17.51 -4.59
N ARG A 303 12.64 16.57 -3.65
CA ARG A 303 13.94 16.21 -3.08
C ARG A 303 14.82 15.38 -4.01
N GLY A 304 14.20 14.50 -4.82
CA GLY A 304 14.93 13.70 -5.83
C GLY A 304 15.53 14.56 -6.94
N GLY A 305 14.93 15.69 -7.24
CA GLY A 305 15.44 16.67 -8.22
C GLY A 305 16.70 17.40 -7.74
N GLU A 306 16.73 17.81 -6.48
CA GLU A 306 17.90 18.48 -5.89
C GLU A 306 19.13 17.57 -5.82
N LEU A 307 18.97 16.29 -5.51
CA LEU A 307 20.06 15.32 -5.49
C LEU A 307 20.62 15.00 -6.89
N ASN A 308 19.81 15.11 -7.94
CA ASN A 308 20.27 14.91 -9.31
C ASN A 308 21.01 16.15 -9.84
N SER A 309 20.54 17.37 -9.55
CA SER A 309 21.22 18.60 -9.94
C SER A 309 22.61 18.73 -9.30
N LEU A 310 22.76 18.36 -8.02
CA LEU A 310 24.05 18.36 -7.33
C LEU A 310 25.04 17.32 -7.88
N LYS A 311 24.55 16.19 -8.42
CA LYS A 311 25.38 15.19 -9.09
C LYS A 311 25.80 15.61 -10.51
N GLU A 312 24.93 16.33 -11.21
CA GLU A 312 25.23 16.87 -12.54
C GLU A 312 26.19 18.09 -12.47
N GLU A 313 26.16 18.83 -11.35
CA GLU A 313 27.07 19.95 -11.09
C GLU A 313 28.43 19.51 -10.50
N GLY A 314 28.68 18.22 -10.30
CA GLY A 314 29.97 17.69 -9.84
C GLY A 314 30.34 18.05 -8.39
N VAL A 315 29.35 18.39 -7.58
CA VAL A 315 29.50 18.80 -6.16
C VAL A 315 29.05 17.66 -5.24
N ALA A 316 29.54 16.45 -5.45
CA ALA A 316 29.35 15.29 -4.55
C ALA A 316 30.60 14.43 -4.49
#